data_4a9bc4f3ae8f56f8810a428d64a3dcb5
#
_entry.id   4a9bc4f3ae8f56f8810a428d64a3dcb5
#
_cell.length_a   1.000
_cell.length_b   1.000
_cell.length_c   1.000
_cell.angle_alpha   90.00
_cell.angle_beta   90.00
_cell.angle_gamma   90.00
#
_symmetry.space_group_name_H-M   'P 1'
#
loop_
_entity.id
_entity.type
_entity.pdbx_description
1 polymer ?
#
loop_
_entity_poly.entity_id
_entity_poly.type
_entity_poly.pdbx_seq_one_letter_code
_entity_poly.pdbx_strand_id
1 'polypeptide(L)'
;MNIIKRILRVIVRTAIYLYCKVVYRLKVIGKENIPKEGPVIYCGNHRSYLDPPLIVVTAGRHVRFMAKEELTKNKFLKFLGYVFDAIYVKRDNKEIAALKTTLKALKNKESIAMFPEGTRNGLEKGESVKEGVAFFVLQTGAKVQPVGIVGGEKPFK
;
A
#
# COMPACT_ATOMS: atom_id res chain seq x y z
N MET A 1 7.45 15.30 10.95
CA MET A 1 6.61 14.13 11.41
C MET A 1 6.80 13.93 12.88
N ASN A 2 5.70 13.86 13.68
CA ASN A 2 5.72 13.71 15.13
C ASN A 2 6.41 12.39 15.53
N ILE A 3 7.35 12.43 16.47
CA ILE A 3 8.11 11.27 16.99
C ILE A 3 7.19 10.17 17.53
N ILE A 4 6.11 10.56 18.21
CA ILE A 4 5.11 9.65 18.77
C ILE A 4 4.46 8.81 17.65
N LYS A 5 4.09 9.45 16.54
CA LYS A 5 3.51 8.74 15.39
C LYS A 5 4.50 7.78 14.73
N ARG A 6 5.80 8.12 14.74
CA ARG A 6 6.85 7.23 14.23
C ARG A 6 6.99 5.98 15.10
N ILE A 7 7.00 6.14 16.41
CA ILE A 7 7.05 5.02 17.37
C ILE A 7 5.80 4.14 17.22
N LEU A 8 4.61 4.75 17.21
CA LEU A 8 3.35 4.04 17.03
C LEU A 8 3.34 3.21 15.73
N ARG A 9 3.84 3.78 14.64
CA ARG A 9 3.95 3.07 13.36
C ARG A 9 4.85 1.83 13.45
N VAL A 10 5.99 1.95 14.12
CA VAL A 10 6.91 0.80 14.32
C VAL A 10 6.20 -0.28 15.12
N ILE A 11 5.54 0.06 16.21
CA ILE A 11 4.81 -0.89 17.07
C ILE A 11 3.71 -1.59 16.26
N VAL A 12 2.84 -0.82 15.61
CA VAL A 12 1.71 -1.39 14.84
C VAL A 12 2.22 -2.25 13.68
N ARG A 13 3.24 -1.80 12.93
CA ARG A 13 3.85 -2.58 11.86
C ARG A 13 4.41 -3.90 12.36
N THR A 14 5.14 -3.87 13.48
CA THR A 14 5.73 -5.09 14.07
C THR A 14 4.65 -6.05 14.56
N ALA A 15 3.62 -5.54 15.22
CA ALA A 15 2.49 -6.36 15.69
C ALA A 15 1.77 -7.06 14.51
N ILE A 16 1.46 -6.32 13.44
CA ILE A 16 0.83 -6.90 12.25
C ILE A 16 1.77 -7.93 11.59
N TYR A 17 3.06 -7.62 11.46
CA TYR A 17 4.04 -8.55 10.88
C TYR A 17 4.11 -9.86 11.67
N LEU A 18 4.22 -9.78 12.99
CA LEU A 18 4.27 -10.96 13.87
C LEU A 18 2.97 -11.76 13.81
N TYR A 19 1.83 -11.09 13.82
CA TYR A 19 0.54 -11.74 13.64
C TYR A 19 0.48 -12.50 12.31
N CYS A 20 0.85 -11.87 11.20
CA CYS A 20 0.88 -12.53 9.90
C CYS A 20 1.89 -13.69 9.85
N LYS A 21 3.04 -13.54 10.53
CA LYS A 21 4.08 -14.57 10.60
C LYS A 21 3.60 -15.82 11.33
N VAL A 22 2.89 -15.64 12.43
CA VAL A 22 2.42 -16.75 13.28
C VAL A 22 1.14 -17.35 12.71
N VAL A 23 0.11 -16.53 12.48
CA VAL A 23 -1.23 -17.01 12.10
C VAL A 23 -1.29 -17.48 10.64
N TYR A 24 -0.70 -16.70 9.72
CA TYR A 24 -0.72 -17.00 8.27
C TYR A 24 0.56 -17.64 7.76
N ARG A 25 1.54 -17.91 8.64
CA ARG A 25 2.85 -18.46 8.25
C ARG A 25 3.50 -17.67 7.12
N LEU A 26 3.38 -16.32 7.19
CA LEU A 26 3.88 -15.40 6.17
C LEU A 26 5.34 -15.72 5.81
N LYS A 27 5.58 -15.95 4.53
CA LYS A 27 6.91 -16.07 3.94
C LYS A 27 7.13 -14.86 3.03
N VAL A 28 8.29 -14.24 3.14
CA VAL A 28 8.70 -13.12 2.27
C VAL A 28 9.90 -13.58 1.46
N ILE A 29 9.76 -13.54 0.13
CA ILE A 29 10.78 -13.97 -0.83
C ILE A 29 11.18 -12.76 -1.66
N GLY A 30 12.47 -12.62 -2.02
CA GLY A 30 12.96 -11.53 -2.86
C GLY A 30 13.06 -10.17 -2.16
N LYS A 31 13.13 -10.15 -0.83
CA LYS A 31 13.26 -8.91 -0.05
C LYS A 31 14.53 -8.13 -0.39
N GLU A 32 15.57 -8.81 -0.81
CA GLU A 32 16.85 -8.27 -1.27
C GLU A 32 16.69 -7.41 -2.54
N ASN A 33 15.65 -7.64 -3.33
CA ASN A 33 15.36 -6.91 -4.57
C ASN A 33 14.67 -5.55 -4.32
N ILE A 34 14.26 -5.27 -3.07
CA ILE A 34 13.59 -4.01 -2.74
C ILE A 34 14.60 -2.85 -2.84
N PRO A 35 14.31 -1.80 -3.63
CA PRO A 35 15.18 -0.63 -3.74
C PRO A 35 15.40 0.01 -2.37
N LYS A 36 16.67 0.18 -1.98
CA LYS A 36 17.02 0.74 -0.66
C LYS A 36 16.80 2.25 -0.62
N GLU A 37 16.94 2.93 -1.74
CA GLU A 37 16.89 4.39 -1.84
C GLU A 37 15.92 4.89 -2.91
N GLY A 38 15.53 6.16 -2.78
CA GLY A 38 14.64 6.84 -3.70
C GLY A 38 13.16 6.51 -3.49
N PRO A 39 12.29 7.13 -4.29
CA PRO A 39 10.87 6.84 -4.28
C PRO A 39 10.60 5.46 -4.91
N VAL A 40 9.71 4.68 -4.29
CA VAL A 40 9.33 3.34 -4.76
C VAL A 40 7.82 3.23 -4.83
N ILE A 41 7.32 2.72 -5.95
CA ILE A 41 5.93 2.34 -6.11
C ILE A 41 5.85 0.81 -6.02
N TYR A 42 5.27 0.31 -4.93
CA TYR A 42 5.00 -1.11 -4.77
C TYR A 42 3.71 -1.45 -5.51
N CYS A 43 3.81 -2.27 -6.55
CA CYS A 43 2.68 -2.70 -7.37
C CYS A 43 2.32 -4.13 -7.04
N GLY A 44 1.19 -4.33 -6.33
CA GLY A 44 0.68 -5.63 -5.94
C GLY A 44 -0.56 -6.07 -6.72
N ASN A 45 -0.81 -7.37 -6.80
CA ASN A 45 -2.12 -7.90 -7.11
C ASN A 45 -3.09 -7.66 -5.93
N HIS A 46 -4.39 -7.49 -6.21
CA HIS A 46 -5.37 -7.10 -5.18
C HIS A 46 -6.49 -8.10 -5.05
N ARG A 47 -6.40 -8.99 -4.06
CA ARG A 47 -7.38 -10.05 -3.79
C ARG A 47 -8.04 -9.94 -2.41
N SER A 48 -7.38 -9.25 -1.47
CA SER A 48 -7.81 -9.21 -0.07
C SER A 48 -7.68 -7.82 0.54
N TYR A 49 -8.41 -7.58 1.62
CA TYR A 49 -8.18 -6.41 2.49
C TYR A 49 -6.82 -6.46 3.22
N LEU A 50 -6.17 -7.64 3.27
CA LEU A 50 -4.85 -7.80 3.87
C LEU A 50 -3.70 -7.37 2.95
N ASP A 51 -3.93 -7.22 1.64
CA ASP A 51 -2.85 -6.93 0.70
C ASP A 51 -2.12 -5.61 1.02
N PRO A 52 -2.79 -4.46 1.27
CA PRO A 52 -2.10 -3.24 1.65
C PRO A 52 -1.30 -3.40 2.96
N PRO A 53 -1.84 -3.94 4.06
CA PRO A 53 -1.07 -4.24 5.26
C PRO A 53 0.15 -5.12 4.99
N LEU A 54 0.02 -6.19 4.18
CA LEU A 54 1.13 -7.10 3.88
C LEU A 54 2.29 -6.36 3.19
N ILE A 55 2.01 -5.52 2.19
CA ILE A 55 3.06 -4.70 1.55
C ILE A 55 3.71 -3.77 2.58
N VAL A 56 2.91 -3.06 3.39
CA VAL A 56 3.42 -2.10 4.38
C VAL A 56 4.33 -2.76 5.42
N VAL A 57 4.00 -3.98 5.89
CA VAL A 57 4.78 -4.64 6.95
C VAL A 57 6.02 -5.34 6.41
N THR A 58 6.05 -5.72 5.13
CA THR A 58 7.15 -6.46 4.51
C THR A 58 8.16 -5.58 3.78
N ALA A 59 7.78 -4.37 3.39
CA ALA A 59 8.60 -3.45 2.59
C ALA A 59 9.92 -2.99 3.25
N GLY A 60 10.09 -3.18 4.56
CA GLY A 60 11.30 -2.77 5.30
C GLY A 60 11.47 -1.25 5.49
N ARG A 61 10.62 -0.44 4.87
CA ARG A 61 10.60 1.03 4.93
C ARG A 61 9.18 1.55 5.11
N HIS A 62 9.03 2.85 5.34
CA HIS A 62 7.69 3.44 5.40
C HIS A 62 7.08 3.47 4.01
N VAL A 63 5.88 2.89 3.90
CA VAL A 63 5.08 2.86 2.68
C VAL A 63 3.69 3.40 3.00
N ARG A 64 3.24 4.38 2.23
CA ARG A 64 1.85 4.84 2.24
C ARG A 64 1.06 3.98 1.27
N PHE A 65 -0.25 3.89 1.46
CA PHE A 65 -1.12 3.18 0.52
C PHE A 65 -2.33 4.03 0.16
N MET A 66 -2.87 3.76 -1.03
CA MET A 66 -4.12 4.39 -1.46
C MET A 66 -5.30 3.60 -0.90
N ALA A 67 -6.31 4.31 -0.40
CA ALA A 67 -7.49 3.71 0.21
C ALA A 67 -8.74 4.49 -0.18
N LYS A 68 -9.87 3.78 -0.35
CA LYS A 68 -11.16 4.44 -0.53
C LYS A 68 -11.56 5.16 0.76
N GLU A 69 -12.09 6.38 0.65
CA GLU A 69 -12.50 7.18 1.81
C GLU A 69 -13.58 6.48 2.64
N GLU A 70 -14.45 5.68 2.01
CA GLU A 70 -15.49 4.93 2.73
C GLU A 70 -14.93 4.00 3.81
N LEU A 71 -13.65 3.56 3.66
CA LEU A 71 -12.99 2.73 4.67
C LEU A 71 -12.80 3.45 6.01
N THR A 72 -12.85 4.79 6.02
CA THR A 72 -12.76 5.59 7.26
C THR A 72 -13.99 5.46 8.17
N LYS A 73 -15.09 4.92 7.66
CA LYS A 73 -16.29 4.59 8.46
C LYS A 73 -15.98 3.50 9.49
N ASN A 74 -15.05 2.61 9.19
CA ASN A 74 -14.54 1.63 10.14
C ASN A 74 -13.43 2.26 10.99
N LYS A 75 -13.63 2.33 12.30
CA LYS A 75 -12.69 2.96 13.25
C LYS A 75 -11.28 2.35 13.21
N PHE A 76 -11.18 1.02 13.06
CA PHE A 76 -9.90 0.31 12.98
C PHE A 76 -9.15 0.64 11.67
N LEU A 77 -9.85 0.61 10.53
CA LEU A 77 -9.25 0.96 9.24
C LEU A 77 -8.85 2.44 9.18
N LYS A 78 -9.66 3.32 9.79
CA LYS A 78 -9.30 4.74 9.96
C LYS A 78 -8.04 4.92 10.79
N PHE A 79 -7.90 4.18 11.89
CA PHE A 79 -6.69 4.17 12.72
C PHE A 79 -5.47 3.70 11.93
N LEU A 80 -5.57 2.58 11.20
CA LEU A 80 -4.48 2.10 10.35
C LEU A 80 -4.11 3.13 9.27
N GLY A 81 -5.10 3.76 8.64
CA GLY A 81 -4.88 4.82 7.67
C GLY A 81 -4.15 6.02 8.27
N TYR A 82 -4.47 6.41 9.51
CA TYR A 82 -3.75 7.45 10.23
C TYR A 82 -2.30 7.05 10.52
N VAL A 83 -2.07 5.84 11.03
CA VAL A 83 -0.73 5.34 11.38
C VAL A 83 0.20 5.28 10.17
N PHE A 84 -0.30 4.82 9.03
CA PHE A 84 0.48 4.60 7.81
C PHE A 84 0.34 5.73 6.77
N ASP A 85 -0.26 6.86 7.13
CA ASP A 85 -0.44 8.02 6.24
C ASP A 85 -1.15 7.66 4.92
N ALA A 86 -2.27 6.91 5.02
CA ALA A 86 -3.05 6.52 3.86
C ALA A 86 -3.47 7.74 3.01
N ILE A 87 -3.43 7.57 1.70
CA ILE A 87 -3.92 8.56 0.73
C ILE A 87 -5.35 8.17 0.38
N TYR A 88 -6.31 8.96 0.85
CA TYR A 88 -7.72 8.67 0.60
C TYR A 88 -8.17 9.17 -0.77
N VAL A 89 -8.86 8.29 -1.49
CA VAL A 89 -9.48 8.56 -2.80
C VAL A 89 -10.99 8.60 -2.64
N LYS A 90 -11.63 9.67 -3.10
CA LYS A 90 -13.07 9.81 -3.22
C LYS A 90 -13.52 9.48 -4.64
N ARG A 91 -14.70 8.88 -4.78
CA ARG A 91 -15.29 8.58 -6.10
C ARG A 91 -15.70 9.82 -6.90
N ASP A 92 -16.04 10.93 -6.22
CA ASP A 92 -16.59 12.13 -6.84
C ASP A 92 -15.53 13.22 -6.96
N ASN A 93 -15.01 13.46 -8.17
CA ASN A 93 -14.15 14.59 -8.59
C ASN A 93 -12.91 14.93 -7.73
N LYS A 94 -12.54 14.12 -6.73
CA LYS A 94 -11.35 14.34 -5.89
C LYS A 94 -10.20 13.37 -6.20
N GLU A 95 -10.25 12.67 -7.32
CA GLU A 95 -9.13 11.88 -7.84
C GLU A 95 -7.90 12.77 -8.03
N ILE A 96 -8.10 14.03 -8.44
CA ILE A 96 -7.02 15.04 -8.59
C ILE A 96 -6.30 15.31 -7.27
N ALA A 97 -7.01 15.36 -6.14
CA ALA A 97 -6.36 15.59 -4.83
C ALA A 97 -5.50 14.40 -4.42
N ALA A 98 -5.96 13.17 -4.63
CA ALA A 98 -5.19 11.96 -4.38
C ALA A 98 -3.97 11.89 -5.32
N LEU A 99 -4.15 12.22 -6.60
CA LEU A 99 -3.08 12.29 -7.59
C LEU A 99 -2.00 13.30 -7.16
N LYS A 100 -2.37 14.53 -6.81
CA LYS A 100 -1.44 15.56 -6.31
C LYS A 100 -0.71 15.11 -5.04
N THR A 101 -1.42 14.49 -4.10
CA THR A 101 -0.86 13.99 -2.84
C THR A 101 0.16 12.88 -3.10
N THR A 102 -0.15 11.96 -4.01
CA THR A 102 0.75 10.87 -4.42
C THR A 102 1.99 11.40 -5.11
N LEU A 103 1.84 12.33 -6.06
CA LEU A 103 2.97 13.01 -6.72
C LEU A 103 3.88 13.69 -5.70
N LYS A 104 3.30 14.45 -4.77
CA LYS A 104 4.06 15.15 -3.71
C LYS A 104 4.83 14.16 -2.85
N ALA A 105 4.22 13.05 -2.44
CA ALA A 105 4.86 12.03 -1.64
C ALA A 105 6.05 11.39 -2.38
N LEU A 106 5.88 11.00 -3.65
CA LEU A 106 6.94 10.42 -4.45
C LEU A 106 8.10 11.42 -4.70
N LYS A 107 7.81 12.70 -4.99
CA LYS A 107 8.82 13.77 -5.11
C LYS A 107 9.60 13.98 -3.80
N ASN A 108 8.96 13.74 -2.65
CA ASN A 108 9.61 13.74 -1.32
C ASN A 108 10.34 12.42 -1.00
N LYS A 109 10.57 11.56 -2.02
CA LYS A 109 11.24 10.26 -1.89
C LYS A 109 10.53 9.27 -0.97
N GLU A 110 9.22 9.46 -0.74
CA GLU A 110 8.38 8.50 -0.01
C GLU A 110 8.01 7.31 -0.92
N SER A 111 7.56 6.22 -0.32
CA SER A 111 7.11 5.03 -1.04
C SER A 111 5.61 4.87 -0.95
N ILE A 112 5.01 4.39 -2.04
CA ILE A 112 3.56 4.22 -2.17
C ILE A 112 3.25 2.78 -2.57
N ALA A 113 2.27 2.15 -1.93
CA ALA A 113 1.68 0.91 -2.40
C ALA A 113 0.44 1.21 -3.25
N MET A 114 0.40 0.63 -4.43
CA MET A 114 -0.68 0.78 -5.39
C MET A 114 -1.09 -0.60 -5.91
N PHE A 115 -2.37 -0.71 -6.25
CA PHE A 115 -2.94 -1.90 -6.86
C PHE A 115 -3.48 -1.50 -8.23
N PRO A 116 -2.76 -1.81 -9.33
CA PRO A 116 -3.14 -1.36 -10.67
C PRO A 116 -4.51 -1.88 -11.13
N GLU A 117 -5.01 -2.95 -10.51
CA GLU A 117 -6.36 -3.46 -10.73
C GLU A 117 -7.46 -2.47 -10.29
N GLY A 118 -7.15 -1.49 -9.45
CA GLY A 118 -8.09 -0.48 -8.93
C GLY A 118 -9.14 -1.02 -7.96
N THR A 119 -9.54 -2.28 -8.12
CA THR A 119 -10.46 -3.00 -7.22
C THR A 119 -9.94 -4.40 -6.93
N ARG A 120 -10.49 -5.05 -5.90
CA ARG A 120 -10.14 -6.45 -5.61
C ARG A 120 -10.65 -7.37 -6.71
N ASN A 121 -9.77 -8.23 -7.20
CA ASN A 121 -10.01 -9.15 -8.32
C ASN A 121 -10.45 -8.41 -9.60
N GLY A 122 -9.92 -7.22 -9.84
CA GLY A 122 -10.29 -6.41 -11.01
C GLY A 122 -10.01 -7.15 -12.32
N LEU A 123 -8.83 -7.73 -12.46
CA LEU A 123 -8.46 -8.50 -13.65
C LEU A 123 -9.37 -9.73 -13.87
N GLU A 124 -9.72 -10.45 -12.78
CA GLU A 124 -10.64 -11.61 -12.88
C GLU A 124 -12.06 -11.17 -13.27
N LYS A 125 -12.43 -9.91 -13.00
CA LYS A 125 -13.71 -9.30 -13.40
C LYS A 125 -13.68 -8.65 -14.78
N GLY A 126 -12.57 -8.76 -15.51
CA GLY A 126 -12.40 -8.15 -16.83
C GLY A 126 -12.10 -6.64 -16.79
N GLU A 127 -11.74 -6.09 -15.64
CA GLU A 127 -11.33 -4.69 -15.56
C GLU A 127 -9.91 -4.51 -16.13
N SER A 128 -9.67 -3.42 -16.84
CA SER A 128 -8.34 -3.08 -17.37
C SER A 128 -7.41 -2.58 -16.26
N VAL A 129 -6.12 -2.83 -16.45
CA VAL A 129 -5.07 -2.27 -15.58
C VAL A 129 -5.07 -0.76 -15.67
N LYS A 130 -5.05 -0.08 -14.52
CA LYS A 130 -5.00 1.39 -14.44
C LYS A 130 -3.61 1.92 -14.80
N GLU A 131 -3.55 2.91 -15.68
CA GLU A 131 -2.30 3.54 -16.13
C GLU A 131 -1.62 4.46 -15.09
N GLY A 132 -2.22 4.64 -13.93
CA GLY A 132 -1.74 5.54 -12.88
C GLY A 132 -0.30 5.29 -12.44
N VAL A 133 0.16 4.03 -12.45
CA VAL A 133 1.54 3.68 -12.10
C VAL A 133 2.51 4.28 -13.14
N ALA A 134 2.24 4.10 -14.44
CA ALA A 134 3.07 4.64 -15.52
C ALA A 134 3.14 6.17 -15.43
N PHE A 135 2.01 6.83 -15.20
CA PHE A 135 1.96 8.27 -15.00
C PHE A 135 2.89 8.73 -13.86
N PHE A 136 2.82 8.08 -12.69
CA PHE A 136 3.67 8.46 -11.55
C PHE A 136 5.15 8.20 -11.81
N VAL A 137 5.50 7.11 -12.48
CA VAL A 137 6.89 6.81 -12.88
C VAL A 137 7.44 7.91 -13.78
N LEU A 138 6.71 8.27 -14.82
CA LEU A 138 7.13 9.32 -15.77
C LEU A 138 7.29 10.69 -15.08
N GLN A 139 6.44 11.02 -14.13
CA GLN A 139 6.47 12.31 -13.44
C GLN A 139 7.49 12.41 -12.29
N THR A 140 8.00 11.29 -11.77
CA THR A 140 8.79 11.31 -10.53
C THR A 140 10.09 10.51 -10.61
N GLY A 141 10.29 9.70 -11.64
CA GLY A 141 11.41 8.76 -11.73
C GLY A 141 11.36 7.66 -10.67
N ALA A 142 10.19 7.42 -10.05
CA ALA A 142 10.04 6.39 -9.03
C ALA A 142 10.31 5.00 -9.60
N LYS A 143 11.02 4.18 -8.82
CA LYS A 143 11.24 2.77 -9.16
C LYS A 143 9.97 1.97 -8.90
N VAL A 144 9.65 1.03 -9.78
CA VAL A 144 8.53 0.11 -9.57
C VAL A 144 9.05 -1.17 -8.94
N GLN A 145 8.43 -1.56 -7.82
CA GLN A 145 8.67 -2.84 -7.17
C GLN A 145 7.43 -3.72 -7.32
N PRO A 146 7.44 -4.69 -8.24
CA PRO A 146 6.37 -5.67 -8.33
C PRO A 146 6.30 -6.52 -7.06
N VAL A 147 5.08 -6.83 -6.61
CA VAL A 147 4.81 -7.65 -5.42
C VAL A 147 3.73 -8.66 -5.75
N GLY A 148 4.07 -9.94 -5.74
CA GLY A 148 3.11 -11.02 -5.84
C GLY A 148 2.61 -11.43 -4.45
N ILE A 149 1.29 -11.36 -4.19
CA ILE A 149 0.66 -11.80 -2.95
C ILE A 149 -0.12 -13.07 -3.26
N VAL A 150 0.21 -14.16 -2.58
CA VAL A 150 -0.41 -15.47 -2.74
C VAL A 150 -1.04 -15.91 -1.41
N GLY A 151 -2.25 -16.45 -1.45
CA GLY A 151 -2.97 -16.95 -0.28
C GLY A 151 -3.69 -15.88 0.54
N GLY A 152 -3.60 -14.59 0.16
CA GLY A 152 -4.27 -13.48 0.84
C GLY A 152 -5.80 -13.53 0.75
N GLU A 153 -6.34 -14.27 -0.20
CA GLU A 153 -7.77 -14.49 -0.41
C GLU A 153 -8.42 -15.47 0.60
N LYS A 154 -7.60 -16.19 1.38
CA LYS A 154 -8.08 -17.20 2.34
C LYS A 154 -7.78 -16.83 3.79
N PRO A 155 -8.08 -15.60 4.25
CA PRO A 155 -7.67 -15.16 5.58
C PRO A 155 -8.46 -15.79 6.73
N PHE A 156 -9.61 -16.39 6.42
CA PHE A 156 -10.57 -16.89 7.43
C PHE A 156 -11.20 -18.22 6.98
N LYS A 157 -10.39 -19.26 6.92
CA LYS A 157 -10.91 -20.64 6.94
C LYS A 157 -10.87 -21.18 8.35
#